data_cd33b73837081fd6f2cdc0eb0d9572d7
#
_entry.id   cd33b73837081fd6f2cdc0eb0d9572d7
#
_cell.length_a   1.000
_cell.length_b   1.000
_cell.length_c   1.000
_cell.angle_alpha   90.00
_cell.angle_beta   90.00
_cell.angle_gamma   90.00
#
_symmetry.space_group_name_H-M   'P 1'
#
loop_
_entity.id
_entity.type
_entity.pdbx_description
1 polymer ?
#
loop_
_entity_poly.entity_id
_entity_poly.type
_entity_poly.pdbx_seq_one_letter_code
_entity_poly.pdbx_strand_id
1 'polypeptide(L)'
;SAYEYLEHRFGSWARTYAALMAVLHHSFRAGLILYIVSIPVQQISGIPLPWVICILAVLVSIYTIVGGLEAVIYTDMLQAAALYIGGFICLPIMINLLPGGLEQIFFEGNSAEKFSLGNTSFSLSETTMWSYIVLFQFLFLQYFAADQTVVQRYLSMKSDKDAKRGLILGTIISVPVWAYFAFIGTALWVFYNNFPSEAVAAMEPEGVFTYFILTRVPTGLIGLVLFGILAAAMSSLDSGLNGTASLITNDLYHRFRHSKKSKENDLIVGRWITVILSFFMVIIALG
;
A
#
# COMPACT_ATOMS: atom_id res chain seq x y z
N SER A 1 19.67 -8.86 -7.36
CA SER A 1 18.85 -7.76 -6.84
C SER A 1 18.52 -6.77 -7.94
N ALA A 2 17.53 -5.91 -7.71
CA ALA A 2 17.17 -4.85 -8.66
C ALA A 2 18.34 -3.87 -8.93
N TYR A 3 19.24 -3.70 -7.97
CA TYR A 3 20.33 -2.72 -8.03
C TYR A 3 21.66 -3.29 -8.55
N GLU A 4 21.74 -4.57 -8.83
CA GLU A 4 22.93 -5.21 -9.38
C GLU A 4 23.29 -4.65 -10.78
N TYR A 5 22.26 -4.27 -11.55
CA TYR A 5 22.43 -3.58 -12.83
C TYR A 5 23.17 -2.24 -12.67
N LEU A 6 22.86 -1.47 -11.61
CA LEU A 6 23.52 -0.19 -11.33
C LEU A 6 25.01 -0.38 -11.02
N GLU A 7 25.38 -1.47 -10.34
CA GLU A 7 26.76 -1.80 -10.05
C GLU A 7 27.57 -2.03 -11.32
N HIS A 8 27.02 -2.80 -12.25
CA HIS A 8 27.69 -3.09 -13.54
C HIS A 8 27.89 -1.84 -14.40
N ARG A 9 26.99 -0.86 -14.32
CA ARG A 9 27.04 0.34 -15.17
C ARG A 9 27.76 1.53 -14.53
N PHE A 10 27.58 1.75 -13.24
CA PHE A 10 28.03 2.95 -12.52
C PHE A 10 28.99 2.65 -11.36
N GLY A 11 29.27 1.39 -11.15
CA GLY A 11 30.15 0.97 -10.07
C GLY A 11 29.42 0.74 -8.74
N SER A 12 30.19 0.25 -7.79
CA SER A 12 29.68 -0.26 -6.52
C SER A 12 29.03 0.77 -5.61
N TRP A 13 29.42 2.03 -5.72
CA TRP A 13 28.81 3.13 -4.95
C TRP A 13 27.33 3.35 -5.31
N ALA A 14 27.01 3.23 -6.60
CA ALA A 14 25.65 3.47 -7.09
C ALA A 14 24.66 2.42 -6.56
N ARG A 15 25.08 1.15 -6.48
CA ARG A 15 24.28 0.08 -5.87
C ARG A 15 24.05 0.35 -4.38
N THR A 16 25.10 0.71 -3.65
CA THR A 16 24.99 0.99 -2.21
C THR A 16 24.09 2.17 -1.93
N TYR A 17 24.26 3.27 -2.68
CA TYR A 17 23.41 4.46 -2.56
C TYR A 17 21.95 4.15 -2.84
N ALA A 18 21.65 3.47 -3.96
CA ALA A 18 20.28 3.10 -4.31
C ALA A 18 19.65 2.16 -3.27
N ALA A 19 20.41 1.17 -2.77
CA ALA A 19 19.94 0.27 -1.72
C ALA A 19 19.61 1.02 -0.42
N LEU A 20 20.46 1.94 0.02
CA LEU A 20 20.20 2.75 1.22
C LEU A 20 18.98 3.64 1.07
N MET A 21 18.83 4.32 -0.08
CA MET A 21 17.65 5.16 -0.36
C MET A 21 16.36 4.32 -0.39
N ALA A 22 16.41 3.14 -0.96
CA ALA A 22 15.26 2.23 -0.99
C ALA A 22 14.90 1.71 0.42
N VAL A 23 15.88 1.36 1.24
CA VAL A 23 15.64 0.95 2.65
C VAL A 23 14.95 2.06 3.42
N LEU A 24 15.44 3.30 3.30
CA LEU A 24 14.81 4.46 3.94
C LEU A 24 13.38 4.65 3.43
N HIS A 25 13.18 4.69 2.12
CA HIS A 25 11.87 4.85 1.50
C HIS A 25 10.86 3.79 1.99
N HIS A 26 11.22 2.51 1.94
CA HIS A 26 10.34 1.43 2.39
C HIS A 26 10.07 1.46 3.89
N SER A 27 11.05 1.86 4.71
CA SER A 27 10.87 1.99 6.16
C SER A 27 9.87 3.10 6.52
N PHE A 28 10.00 4.28 5.91
CA PHE A 28 9.05 5.39 6.10
C PHE A 28 7.66 5.03 5.59
N ARG A 29 7.58 4.43 4.40
CA ARG A 29 6.30 3.97 3.84
C ARG A 29 5.62 2.95 4.74
N ALA A 30 6.35 2.00 5.29
CA ALA A 30 5.80 0.99 6.21
C ALA A 30 5.27 1.63 7.50
N GLY A 31 6.02 2.56 8.10
CA GLY A 31 5.56 3.30 9.29
C GLY A 31 4.28 4.09 9.02
N LEU A 32 4.21 4.80 7.89
CA LEU A 32 3.02 5.55 7.49
C LEU A 32 1.81 4.65 7.28
N ILE A 33 1.96 3.52 6.58
CA ILE A 33 0.88 2.56 6.36
C ILE A 33 0.39 1.98 7.70
N LEU A 34 1.32 1.63 8.60
CA LEU A 34 0.98 1.12 9.92
C LEU A 34 0.20 2.14 10.74
N TYR A 35 0.60 3.41 10.71
CA TYR A 35 -0.13 4.50 11.35
C TYR A 35 -1.56 4.63 10.79
N ILE A 36 -1.70 4.77 9.46
CA ILE A 36 -3.01 4.97 8.82
C ILE A 36 -3.96 3.81 9.10
N VAL A 37 -3.50 2.55 9.04
CA VAL A 37 -4.37 1.40 9.32
C VAL A 37 -4.71 1.24 10.80
N SER A 38 -3.91 1.80 11.68
CA SER A 38 -4.19 1.77 13.13
C SER A 38 -5.35 2.68 13.52
N ILE A 39 -5.66 3.73 12.74
CA ILE A 39 -6.78 4.64 13.00
C ILE A 39 -8.15 3.92 12.99
N PRO A 40 -8.53 3.16 11.94
CA PRO A 40 -9.74 2.36 11.94
C PRO A 40 -9.83 1.40 13.14
N VAL A 41 -8.73 0.71 13.44
CA VAL A 41 -8.71 -0.24 14.56
C VAL A 41 -8.89 0.46 15.90
N GLN A 42 -8.27 1.62 16.09
CA GLN A 42 -8.49 2.45 17.28
C GLN A 42 -9.97 2.87 17.40
N GLN A 43 -10.57 3.37 16.32
CA GLN A 43 -11.97 3.84 16.33
C GLN A 43 -12.97 2.72 16.71
N ILE A 44 -12.66 1.48 16.32
CA ILE A 44 -13.53 0.32 16.58
C ILE A 44 -13.30 -0.25 17.97
N SER A 45 -12.03 -0.41 18.35
CA SER A 45 -11.66 -1.11 19.58
C SER A 45 -11.67 -0.22 20.82
N GLY A 46 -11.55 1.10 20.63
CA GLY A 46 -11.32 2.05 21.73
C GLY A 46 -9.93 1.94 22.38
N ILE A 47 -9.06 1.08 21.85
CA ILE A 47 -7.68 0.91 22.35
C ILE A 47 -6.86 2.15 21.94
N PRO A 48 -6.04 2.73 22.83
CA PRO A 48 -5.17 3.86 22.47
C PRO A 48 -4.26 3.56 21.30
N LEU A 49 -4.11 4.50 20.37
CA LEU A 49 -3.39 4.35 19.10
C LEU A 49 -2.01 3.72 19.22
N PRO A 50 -1.15 4.10 20.20
CA PRO A 50 0.16 3.49 20.34
C PRO A 50 0.13 1.97 20.56
N TRP A 51 -0.84 1.48 21.33
CA TRP A 51 -0.99 0.04 21.56
C TRP A 51 -1.49 -0.68 20.32
N VAL A 52 -2.41 -0.07 19.55
CA VAL A 52 -2.88 -0.63 18.28
C VAL A 52 -1.70 -0.76 17.31
N ILE A 53 -0.88 0.27 17.17
CA ILE A 53 0.33 0.25 16.33
C ILE A 53 1.25 -0.91 16.74
N CYS A 54 1.54 -1.06 18.03
CA CYS A 54 2.38 -2.15 18.52
C CYS A 54 1.77 -3.54 18.23
N ILE A 55 0.49 -3.73 18.48
CA ILE A 55 -0.20 -5.00 18.25
C ILE A 55 -0.16 -5.38 16.77
N LEU A 56 -0.52 -4.46 15.87
CA LEU A 56 -0.51 -4.71 14.44
C LEU A 56 0.90 -4.97 13.92
N ALA A 57 1.89 -4.23 14.39
CA ALA A 57 3.29 -4.45 14.02
C ALA A 57 3.76 -5.86 14.42
N VAL A 58 3.46 -6.30 15.63
CA VAL A 58 3.81 -7.64 16.12
C VAL A 58 3.14 -8.73 15.27
N LEU A 59 1.85 -8.59 15.00
CA LEU A 59 1.10 -9.54 14.18
C LEU A 59 1.69 -9.68 12.78
N VAL A 60 1.93 -8.56 12.08
CA VAL A 60 2.53 -8.56 10.73
C VAL A 60 3.93 -9.18 10.77
N SER A 61 4.74 -8.79 11.76
CA SER A 61 6.13 -9.26 11.87
C SER A 61 6.22 -10.78 12.08
N ILE A 62 5.37 -11.34 12.93
CA ILE A 62 5.40 -12.78 13.24
C ILE A 62 5.20 -13.60 11.98
N TYR A 63 4.13 -13.37 11.22
CA TYR A 63 3.89 -14.20 10.05
C TYR A 63 4.86 -13.92 8.90
N THR A 64 5.36 -12.69 8.77
CA THR A 64 6.38 -12.33 7.75
C THR A 64 7.72 -13.02 8.05
N ILE A 65 8.15 -13.06 9.32
CA ILE A 65 9.40 -13.71 9.77
C ILE A 65 9.33 -15.23 9.58
N VAL A 66 8.17 -15.83 9.86
CA VAL A 66 8.00 -17.29 9.80
C VAL A 66 7.78 -17.75 8.35
N GLY A 67 6.97 -17.03 7.60
CA GLY A 67 6.49 -17.49 6.30
C GLY A 67 7.36 -17.13 5.09
N GLY A 68 8.16 -16.07 5.18
CA GLY A 68 9.00 -15.60 4.06
C GLY A 68 8.20 -15.21 2.81
N LEU A 69 8.86 -15.16 1.64
CA LEU A 69 8.26 -14.69 0.39
C LEU A 69 7.09 -15.54 -0.10
N GLU A 70 7.17 -16.85 0.06
CA GLU A 70 6.12 -17.77 -0.42
C GLU A 70 4.80 -17.54 0.33
N ALA A 71 4.86 -17.45 1.66
CA ALA A 71 3.67 -17.14 2.46
C ALA A 71 3.10 -15.76 2.14
N VAL A 72 3.96 -14.74 1.95
CA VAL A 72 3.54 -13.38 1.56
C VAL A 72 2.75 -13.41 0.25
N ILE A 73 3.18 -14.15 -0.77
CA ILE A 73 2.46 -14.26 -2.05
C ILE A 73 1.06 -14.87 -1.86
N TYR A 74 0.93 -15.93 -1.06
CA TYR A 74 -0.37 -16.55 -0.80
C TYR A 74 -1.29 -15.68 0.06
N THR A 75 -0.75 -15.03 1.09
CA THR A 75 -1.54 -14.11 1.92
C THR A 75 -2.00 -12.91 1.12
N ASP A 76 -1.16 -12.35 0.24
CA ASP A 76 -1.51 -11.23 -0.65
C ASP A 76 -2.73 -11.55 -1.54
N MET A 77 -2.85 -12.78 -2.04
CA MET A 77 -4.01 -13.18 -2.85
C MET A 77 -5.30 -13.16 -2.04
N LEU A 78 -5.28 -13.69 -0.81
CA LEU A 78 -6.43 -13.68 0.09
C LEU A 78 -6.78 -12.26 0.55
N GLN A 79 -5.76 -11.46 0.84
CA GLN A 79 -5.90 -10.07 1.26
C GLN A 79 -6.46 -9.20 0.14
N ALA A 80 -6.03 -9.42 -1.10
CA ALA A 80 -6.61 -8.73 -2.26
C ALA A 80 -8.09 -9.08 -2.45
N ALA A 81 -8.45 -10.36 -2.32
CA ALA A 81 -9.85 -10.79 -2.39
C ALA A 81 -10.71 -10.12 -1.29
N ALA A 82 -10.20 -10.06 -0.05
CA ALA A 82 -10.87 -9.41 1.06
C ALA A 82 -11.08 -7.90 0.83
N LEU A 83 -10.05 -7.22 0.31
CA LEU A 83 -10.13 -5.80 -0.06
C LEU A 83 -11.20 -5.54 -1.11
N TYR A 84 -11.24 -6.35 -2.18
CA TYR A 84 -12.25 -6.18 -3.24
C TYR A 84 -13.67 -6.43 -2.70
N ILE A 85 -13.87 -7.48 -1.92
CA ILE A 85 -15.17 -7.77 -1.31
C ILE A 85 -15.60 -6.60 -0.42
N GLY A 86 -14.72 -6.09 0.44
CA GLY A 86 -15.00 -4.93 1.30
C GLY A 86 -15.38 -3.68 0.49
N GLY A 87 -14.61 -3.37 -0.56
CA GLY A 87 -14.91 -2.24 -1.44
C GLY A 87 -16.24 -2.41 -2.17
N PHE A 88 -16.52 -3.60 -2.71
CA PHE A 88 -17.78 -3.89 -3.41
C PHE A 88 -19.02 -3.85 -2.51
N ILE A 89 -18.88 -3.94 -1.20
CA ILE A 89 -19.98 -3.75 -0.24
C ILE A 89 -20.29 -2.27 -0.04
N CYS A 90 -19.29 -1.42 0.12
CA CYS A 90 -19.48 -0.02 0.52
C CYS A 90 -20.17 0.82 -0.56
N LEU A 91 -19.76 0.70 -1.82
CA LEU A 91 -20.30 1.53 -2.89
C LEU A 91 -21.80 1.32 -3.14
N PRO A 92 -22.34 0.09 -3.25
CA PRO A 92 -23.79 -0.11 -3.36
C PRO A 92 -24.58 0.44 -2.18
N ILE A 93 -24.03 0.38 -0.97
CA ILE A 93 -24.68 0.95 0.22
C ILE A 93 -24.76 2.47 0.08
N MET A 94 -23.69 3.15 -0.34
CA MET A 94 -23.71 4.60 -0.60
C MET A 94 -24.73 4.96 -1.66
N ILE A 95 -24.77 4.23 -2.77
CA ILE A 95 -25.73 4.43 -3.89
C ILE A 95 -27.17 4.30 -3.38
N ASN A 96 -27.48 3.27 -2.59
CA ASN A 96 -28.82 3.03 -2.09
C ASN A 96 -29.28 4.05 -1.01
N LEU A 97 -28.33 4.65 -0.30
CA LEU A 97 -28.65 5.67 0.70
C LEU A 97 -28.84 7.06 0.10
N LEU A 98 -28.33 7.33 -1.09
CA LEU A 98 -28.49 8.60 -1.80
C LEU A 98 -29.84 8.60 -2.54
N PRO A 99 -30.67 9.66 -2.41
CA PRO A 99 -31.98 9.73 -3.09
C PRO A 99 -31.92 9.59 -4.62
N GLY A 100 -30.89 10.16 -5.26
CA GLY A 100 -30.64 10.05 -6.70
C GLY A 100 -29.67 8.95 -7.09
N GLY A 101 -29.22 8.12 -6.13
CA GLY A 101 -28.39 6.96 -6.37
C GLY A 101 -27.07 7.27 -7.09
N LEU A 102 -26.75 6.42 -8.06
CA LEU A 102 -25.51 6.54 -8.85
C LEU A 102 -25.47 7.81 -9.70
N GLU A 103 -26.62 8.22 -10.26
CA GLU A 103 -26.75 9.42 -11.10
C GLU A 103 -26.40 10.69 -10.31
N GLN A 104 -26.84 10.76 -9.06
CA GLN A 104 -26.51 11.87 -8.15
C GLN A 104 -25.01 11.96 -7.90
N ILE A 105 -24.31 10.81 -7.70
CA ILE A 105 -22.86 10.80 -7.49
C ILE A 105 -22.15 11.40 -8.71
N PHE A 106 -22.56 11.02 -9.92
CA PHE A 106 -21.97 11.58 -11.14
C PHE A 106 -22.30 13.05 -11.32
N PHE A 107 -23.54 13.46 -11.10
CA PHE A 107 -23.97 14.84 -11.27
C PHE A 107 -23.27 15.79 -10.29
N GLU A 108 -23.34 15.51 -8.99
CA GLU A 108 -22.71 16.35 -7.97
C GLU A 108 -21.19 16.26 -8.03
N GLY A 109 -20.63 15.07 -8.26
CA GLY A 109 -19.19 14.89 -8.43
C GLY A 109 -18.64 15.67 -9.62
N ASN A 110 -19.37 15.70 -10.76
CA ASN A 110 -18.96 16.50 -11.91
C ASN A 110 -19.11 18.00 -11.65
N SER A 111 -20.20 18.43 -10.99
CA SER A 111 -20.43 19.83 -10.63
C SER A 111 -19.37 20.37 -9.66
N ALA A 112 -18.80 19.50 -8.82
CA ALA A 112 -17.72 19.81 -7.89
C ALA A 112 -16.32 19.52 -8.48
N GLU A 113 -16.22 19.32 -9.78
CA GLU A 113 -14.97 19.04 -10.52
C GLU A 113 -14.18 17.82 -10.02
N LYS A 114 -14.83 16.86 -9.31
CA LYS A 114 -14.17 15.67 -8.79
C LYS A 114 -13.68 14.71 -9.89
N PHE A 115 -14.24 14.81 -11.08
CA PHE A 115 -13.83 14.04 -12.26
C PHE A 115 -13.01 14.87 -13.24
N SER A 116 -12.65 16.12 -12.87
CA SER A 116 -11.82 16.98 -13.68
C SER A 116 -10.37 16.46 -13.72
N LEU A 117 -9.72 16.60 -14.85
CA LEU A 117 -8.28 16.38 -15.01
C LEU A 117 -7.44 17.55 -14.42
N GLY A 118 -8.11 18.52 -13.79
CA GLY A 118 -7.49 19.71 -13.25
C GLY A 118 -7.04 20.67 -14.36
N ASN A 119 -5.98 21.42 -14.08
CA ASN A 119 -5.43 22.36 -15.05
C ASN A 119 -4.76 21.61 -16.21
N THR A 120 -5.30 21.80 -17.44
CA THR A 120 -4.82 21.16 -18.68
C THR A 120 -3.78 22.01 -19.44
N SER A 121 -3.42 23.20 -18.94
CA SER A 121 -2.35 24.03 -19.54
C SER A 121 -1.00 23.27 -19.46
N PHE A 122 -0.17 23.46 -20.47
CA PHE A 122 1.16 22.84 -20.48
C PHE A 122 2.08 23.60 -19.53
N SER A 123 2.32 23.04 -18.36
CA SER A 123 3.31 23.51 -17.38
C SER A 123 3.88 22.32 -16.63
N LEU A 124 5.19 22.31 -16.40
CA LEU A 124 5.87 21.31 -15.57
C LEU A 124 6.25 21.89 -14.19
N SER A 125 6.14 23.20 -14.00
CA SER A 125 6.42 23.89 -12.73
C SER A 125 5.19 24.04 -11.84
N GLU A 126 4.00 23.94 -12.41
CA GLU A 126 2.73 24.00 -11.69
C GLU A 126 2.06 22.62 -11.65
N THR A 127 1.08 22.49 -10.76
CA THR A 127 0.29 21.27 -10.65
C THR A 127 -0.72 21.20 -11.81
N THR A 128 -0.31 20.56 -12.90
CA THR A 128 -1.11 20.39 -14.11
C THR A 128 -1.24 18.92 -14.48
N MET A 129 -2.17 18.59 -15.37
CA MET A 129 -2.26 17.24 -15.97
C MET A 129 -0.90 16.78 -16.54
N TRP A 130 -0.17 17.68 -17.20
CA TRP A 130 1.11 17.35 -17.83
C TRP A 130 2.22 17.07 -16.80
N SER A 131 2.29 17.87 -15.72
CA SER A 131 3.25 17.60 -14.65
C SER A 131 2.98 16.25 -13.97
N TYR A 132 1.72 15.87 -13.78
CA TYR A 132 1.36 14.54 -13.28
C TYR A 132 1.71 13.42 -14.26
N ILE A 133 1.43 13.57 -15.56
CA ILE A 133 1.79 12.56 -16.57
C ILE A 133 3.30 12.29 -16.52
N VAL A 134 4.13 13.34 -16.51
CA VAL A 134 5.58 13.19 -16.43
C VAL A 134 6.00 12.56 -15.11
N LEU A 135 5.50 13.04 -13.98
CA LEU A 135 5.81 12.51 -12.65
C LEU A 135 5.45 11.01 -12.56
N PHE A 136 4.23 10.64 -12.92
CA PHE A 136 3.78 9.25 -12.85
C PHE A 136 4.57 8.33 -13.79
N GLN A 137 5.01 8.83 -14.96
CA GLN A 137 5.88 8.05 -15.84
C GLN A 137 7.17 7.64 -15.13
N PHE A 138 7.81 8.56 -14.39
CA PHE A 138 9.01 8.24 -13.61
C PHE A 138 8.72 7.35 -12.40
N LEU A 139 7.63 7.60 -11.68
CA LEU A 139 7.22 6.79 -10.54
C LEU A 139 6.89 5.35 -10.94
N PHE A 140 6.17 5.15 -12.04
CA PHE A 140 5.86 3.82 -12.55
C PHE A 140 7.10 3.09 -13.07
N LEU A 141 8.00 3.81 -13.75
CA LEU A 141 9.27 3.24 -14.18
C LEU A 141 10.10 2.77 -12.97
N GLN A 142 10.22 3.59 -11.94
CA GLN A 142 10.90 3.23 -10.69
C GLN A 142 10.23 2.03 -10.02
N TYR A 143 8.91 2.01 -9.89
CA TYR A 143 8.17 0.94 -9.25
C TYR A 143 8.35 -0.40 -9.96
N PHE A 144 8.17 -0.45 -11.28
CA PHE A 144 8.24 -1.69 -12.04
C PHE A 144 9.67 -2.15 -12.37
N ALA A 145 10.63 -1.23 -12.49
CA ALA A 145 11.99 -1.56 -12.89
C ALA A 145 12.99 -1.67 -11.72
N ALA A 146 12.74 -0.98 -10.60
CA ALA A 146 13.72 -0.83 -9.53
C ALA A 146 13.20 -1.15 -8.13
N ASP A 147 11.88 -1.27 -7.92
CA ASP A 147 11.35 -1.63 -6.62
C ASP A 147 11.60 -3.12 -6.31
N GLN A 148 12.37 -3.39 -5.25
CA GLN A 148 12.74 -4.75 -4.88
C GLN A 148 11.52 -5.62 -4.55
N THR A 149 10.44 -5.05 -4.00
CA THR A 149 9.22 -5.79 -3.67
C THR A 149 8.52 -6.34 -4.92
N VAL A 150 8.66 -5.65 -6.03
CA VAL A 150 8.11 -6.03 -7.34
C VAL A 150 9.08 -6.94 -8.10
N VAL A 151 10.35 -6.53 -8.18
CA VAL A 151 11.40 -7.25 -8.93
C VAL A 151 11.62 -8.67 -8.39
N GLN A 152 11.61 -8.87 -7.07
CA GLN A 152 11.77 -10.22 -6.51
C GLN A 152 10.64 -11.18 -6.93
N ARG A 153 9.42 -10.68 -7.18
CA ARG A 153 8.30 -11.49 -7.68
C ARG A 153 8.53 -11.93 -9.11
N TYR A 154 9.07 -11.06 -9.98
CA TYR A 154 9.44 -11.45 -11.35
C TYR A 154 10.53 -12.50 -11.36
N LEU A 155 11.56 -12.33 -10.51
CA LEU A 155 12.67 -13.28 -10.40
C LEU A 155 12.24 -14.64 -9.83
N SER A 156 11.11 -14.74 -9.15
CA SER A 156 10.55 -16.00 -8.65
C SER A 156 9.67 -16.74 -9.66
N MET A 157 9.37 -16.14 -10.81
CA MET A 157 8.53 -16.76 -11.84
C MET A 157 9.30 -17.82 -12.66
N LYS A 158 8.56 -18.78 -13.21
CA LYS A 158 9.13 -19.93 -13.93
C LYS A 158 9.76 -19.57 -15.28
N SER A 159 9.30 -18.48 -15.90
CA SER A 159 9.80 -18.03 -17.20
C SER A 159 9.65 -16.52 -17.39
N ASP A 160 10.49 -15.94 -18.27
CA ASP A 160 10.38 -14.52 -18.67
C ASP A 160 9.03 -14.20 -19.31
N LYS A 161 8.41 -15.18 -19.97
CA LYS A 161 7.09 -15.04 -20.58
C LYS A 161 6.01 -14.87 -19.51
N ASP A 162 6.10 -15.63 -18.43
CA ASP A 162 5.16 -15.53 -17.31
C ASP A 162 5.37 -14.22 -16.55
N ALA A 163 6.63 -13.81 -16.37
CA ALA A 163 6.96 -12.51 -15.77
C ALA A 163 6.35 -11.34 -16.56
N LYS A 164 6.52 -11.31 -17.87
CA LYS A 164 5.93 -10.29 -18.76
C LYS A 164 4.40 -10.30 -18.73
N ARG A 165 3.78 -11.48 -18.77
CA ARG A 165 2.33 -11.61 -18.66
C ARG A 165 1.81 -11.11 -17.32
N GLY A 166 2.45 -11.50 -16.23
CA GLY A 166 2.10 -11.05 -14.88
C GLY A 166 2.20 -9.53 -14.75
N LEU A 167 3.25 -8.91 -15.30
CA LEU A 167 3.43 -7.47 -15.32
C LEU A 167 2.30 -6.76 -16.09
N ILE A 168 2.03 -7.20 -17.32
CA ILE A 168 1.01 -6.59 -18.17
C ILE A 168 -0.38 -6.73 -17.53
N LEU A 169 -0.76 -7.93 -17.09
CA LEU A 169 -2.05 -8.17 -16.44
C LEU A 169 -2.20 -7.39 -15.14
N GLY A 170 -1.17 -7.36 -14.31
CA GLY A 170 -1.16 -6.58 -13.07
C GLY A 170 -1.36 -5.10 -13.34
N THR A 171 -0.68 -4.53 -14.33
CA THR A 171 -0.83 -3.12 -14.72
C THR A 171 -2.24 -2.84 -15.27
N ILE A 172 -2.78 -3.68 -16.15
CA ILE A 172 -4.12 -3.50 -16.71
C ILE A 172 -5.19 -3.58 -15.63
N ILE A 173 -5.06 -4.52 -14.68
CA ILE A 173 -6.04 -4.69 -13.60
C ILE A 173 -5.93 -3.56 -12.57
N SER A 174 -4.73 -3.04 -12.30
CA SER A 174 -4.54 -1.99 -11.30
C SER A 174 -5.28 -0.69 -11.65
N VAL A 175 -5.34 -0.32 -12.94
CA VAL A 175 -5.99 0.94 -13.38
C VAL A 175 -7.48 1.00 -12.99
N PRO A 176 -8.35 0.03 -13.37
CA PRO A 176 -9.76 0.08 -12.96
C PRO A 176 -9.94 -0.06 -11.45
N VAL A 177 -9.05 -0.77 -10.76
CA VAL A 177 -9.09 -0.88 -9.29
C VAL A 177 -8.85 0.47 -8.63
N TRP A 178 -7.83 1.20 -9.06
CA TRP A 178 -7.54 2.55 -8.55
C TRP A 178 -8.69 3.51 -8.85
N ALA A 179 -9.24 3.46 -10.07
CA ALA A 179 -10.39 4.27 -10.44
C ALA A 179 -11.63 3.95 -9.57
N TYR A 180 -11.86 2.67 -9.27
CA TYR A 180 -12.94 2.22 -8.42
C TYR A 180 -12.82 2.78 -6.98
N PHE A 181 -11.66 2.68 -6.36
CA PHE A 181 -11.46 3.20 -5.01
C PHE A 181 -11.46 4.74 -4.96
N ALA A 182 -10.97 5.41 -6.01
CA ALA A 182 -11.11 6.86 -6.15
C ALA A 182 -12.60 7.26 -6.28
N PHE A 183 -13.40 6.48 -7.01
CA PHE A 183 -14.84 6.69 -7.13
C PHE A 183 -15.57 6.50 -5.79
N ILE A 184 -15.17 5.52 -4.96
CA ILE A 184 -15.69 5.38 -3.58
C ILE A 184 -15.42 6.66 -2.78
N GLY A 185 -14.24 7.26 -2.91
CA GLY A 185 -13.92 8.54 -2.25
C GLY A 185 -14.84 9.68 -2.70
N THR A 186 -15.12 9.78 -4.01
CA THR A 186 -16.08 10.75 -4.55
C THR A 186 -17.51 10.48 -4.05
N ALA A 187 -17.95 9.22 -4.03
CA ALA A 187 -19.25 8.82 -3.51
C ALA A 187 -19.41 9.15 -2.02
N LEU A 188 -18.35 8.94 -1.23
CA LEU A 188 -18.32 9.31 0.19
C LEU A 188 -18.44 10.83 0.39
N TRP A 189 -17.74 11.60 -0.43
CA TRP A 189 -17.85 13.06 -0.41
C TRP A 189 -19.26 13.52 -0.74
N VAL A 190 -19.88 13.01 -1.81
CA VAL A 190 -21.28 13.31 -2.17
C VAL A 190 -22.23 12.91 -1.04
N PHE A 191 -22.02 11.75 -0.44
CA PHE A 191 -22.83 11.28 0.66
C PHE A 191 -22.83 12.25 1.86
N TYR A 192 -21.67 12.69 2.34
CA TYR A 192 -21.59 13.62 3.47
C TYR A 192 -21.91 15.07 3.11
N ASN A 193 -21.88 15.44 1.83
CA ASN A 193 -22.38 16.71 1.37
C ASN A 193 -23.93 16.76 1.46
N ASN A 194 -24.61 15.64 1.22
CA ASN A 194 -26.06 15.51 1.34
C ASN A 194 -26.53 15.16 2.76
N PHE A 195 -25.70 14.49 3.53
CA PHE A 195 -25.97 14.11 4.92
C PHE A 195 -24.87 14.65 5.86
N PRO A 196 -24.84 15.98 6.09
CA PRO A 196 -23.82 16.58 6.93
C PRO A 196 -23.80 15.95 8.34
N SER A 197 -22.61 15.78 8.91
CA SER A 197 -22.41 15.26 10.25
C SER A 197 -21.36 16.09 10.99
N GLU A 198 -21.69 16.59 12.17
CA GLU A 198 -20.77 17.34 13.03
C GLU A 198 -19.53 16.49 13.38
N ALA A 199 -19.73 15.18 13.58
CA ALA A 199 -18.64 14.26 13.85
C ALA A 199 -17.64 14.19 12.68
N VAL A 200 -18.15 14.17 11.43
CA VAL A 200 -17.30 14.15 10.22
C VAL A 200 -16.60 15.49 10.01
N ALA A 201 -17.28 16.60 10.30
CA ALA A 201 -16.68 17.94 10.16
C ALA A 201 -15.52 18.19 11.15
N ALA A 202 -15.54 17.50 12.29
CA ALA A 202 -14.51 17.58 13.33
C ALA A 202 -13.42 16.49 13.22
N MET A 203 -13.53 15.60 12.23
CA MET A 203 -12.69 14.41 12.10
C MET A 203 -11.61 14.62 11.04
N GLU A 204 -10.44 14.00 11.26
CA GLU A 204 -9.42 13.91 10.23
C GLU A 204 -9.92 13.09 9.02
N PRO A 205 -9.53 13.48 7.78
CA PRO A 205 -10.03 12.85 6.55
C PRO A 205 -9.86 11.33 6.51
N GLU A 206 -8.80 10.80 7.10
CA GLU A 206 -8.46 9.38 7.18
C GLU A 206 -9.49 8.56 7.97
N GLY A 207 -10.20 9.19 8.90
CA GLY A 207 -11.21 8.57 9.73
C GLY A 207 -12.60 8.49 9.10
N VAL A 208 -12.88 9.32 8.08
CA VAL A 208 -14.24 9.50 7.53
C VAL A 208 -14.80 8.23 6.92
N PHE A 209 -14.00 7.48 6.18
CA PHE A 209 -14.45 6.22 5.59
C PHE A 209 -14.76 5.16 6.66
N THR A 210 -13.95 5.07 7.69
CA THR A 210 -14.22 4.17 8.82
C THR A 210 -15.49 4.57 9.56
N TYR A 211 -15.71 5.86 9.78
CA TYR A 211 -16.93 6.35 10.38
C TYR A 211 -18.19 6.00 9.56
N PHE A 212 -18.10 6.09 8.22
CA PHE A 212 -19.16 5.63 7.33
C PHE A 212 -19.43 4.13 7.52
N ILE A 213 -18.41 3.30 7.56
CA ILE A 213 -18.53 1.85 7.77
C ILE A 213 -19.27 1.57 9.08
N LEU A 214 -18.84 2.19 10.17
CA LEU A 214 -19.39 1.95 11.50
C LEU A 214 -20.85 2.43 11.67
N THR A 215 -21.25 3.48 10.93
CA THR A 215 -22.55 4.13 11.11
C THR A 215 -23.58 3.77 10.06
N ARG A 216 -23.16 3.32 8.86
CA ARG A 216 -24.04 3.13 7.70
C ARG A 216 -24.01 1.72 7.11
N VAL A 217 -22.95 0.96 7.33
CA VAL A 217 -22.88 -0.43 6.87
C VAL A 217 -23.64 -1.33 7.85
N PRO A 218 -24.46 -2.28 7.38
CA PRO A 218 -25.15 -3.24 8.23
C PRO A 218 -24.18 -4.01 9.13
N THR A 219 -24.55 -4.24 10.39
CA THR A 219 -23.67 -4.84 11.41
C THR A 219 -23.02 -6.17 11.00
N GLY A 220 -23.73 -7.00 10.23
CA GLY A 220 -23.17 -8.26 9.71
C GLY A 220 -22.07 -8.10 8.67
N LEU A 221 -21.96 -6.93 8.03
CA LEU A 221 -20.98 -6.66 6.95
C LEU A 221 -19.82 -5.78 7.43
N ILE A 222 -19.96 -5.08 8.54
CA ILE A 222 -18.90 -4.19 9.09
C ILE A 222 -17.59 -4.95 9.24
N GLY A 223 -17.60 -6.10 9.89
CA GLY A 223 -16.40 -6.91 10.11
C GLY A 223 -15.70 -7.34 8.82
N LEU A 224 -16.47 -7.64 7.77
CA LEU A 224 -15.92 -8.04 6.48
C LEU A 224 -15.24 -6.87 5.75
N VAL A 225 -15.85 -5.69 5.80
CA VAL A 225 -15.27 -4.47 5.19
C VAL A 225 -13.98 -4.06 5.93
N LEU A 226 -14.02 -4.08 7.26
CA LEU A 226 -12.85 -3.76 8.09
C LEU A 226 -11.73 -4.77 7.90
N PHE A 227 -12.06 -6.06 7.79
CA PHE A 227 -11.08 -7.08 7.43
C PHE A 227 -10.44 -6.79 6.07
N GLY A 228 -11.21 -6.31 5.08
CA GLY A 228 -10.68 -5.87 3.79
C GLY A 228 -9.66 -4.73 3.90
N ILE A 229 -9.93 -3.71 4.73
CA ILE A 229 -9.01 -2.59 4.97
C ILE A 229 -7.72 -3.09 5.65
N LEU A 230 -7.86 -3.90 6.71
CA LEU A 230 -6.70 -4.48 7.39
C LEU A 230 -5.87 -5.35 6.45
N ALA A 231 -6.53 -6.19 5.67
CA ALA A 231 -5.88 -7.06 4.69
C ALA A 231 -5.06 -6.27 3.66
N ALA A 232 -5.60 -5.17 3.13
CA ALA A 232 -4.88 -4.30 2.19
C ALA A 232 -3.61 -3.69 2.79
N ALA A 233 -3.69 -3.23 4.04
CA ALA A 233 -2.54 -2.69 4.74
C ALA A 233 -1.50 -3.76 5.06
N MET A 234 -1.93 -4.92 5.56
CA MET A 234 -1.04 -6.04 5.89
C MET A 234 -0.27 -6.52 4.66
N SER A 235 -0.92 -6.63 3.49
CA SER A 235 -0.27 -6.96 2.21
C SER A 235 0.84 -5.99 1.82
N SER A 236 0.66 -4.70 2.11
CA SER A 236 1.69 -3.70 1.83
C SER A 236 2.84 -3.74 2.82
N LEU A 237 2.54 -4.03 4.10
CA LEU A 237 3.54 -4.09 5.17
C LEU A 237 4.44 -5.31 5.05
N ASP A 238 3.86 -6.50 4.86
CA ASP A 238 4.63 -7.74 4.78
C ASP A 238 5.50 -7.80 3.52
N SER A 239 4.97 -7.38 2.38
CA SER A 239 5.73 -7.26 1.14
C SER A 239 6.87 -6.25 1.28
N GLY A 240 6.62 -5.10 1.92
CA GLY A 240 7.62 -4.09 2.22
C GLY A 240 8.72 -4.61 3.13
N LEU A 241 8.37 -5.25 4.24
CA LEU A 241 9.33 -5.83 5.19
C LEU A 241 10.19 -6.93 4.54
N ASN A 242 9.55 -7.88 3.83
CA ASN A 242 10.24 -8.98 3.17
C ASN A 242 11.16 -8.49 2.04
N GLY A 243 10.68 -7.57 1.19
CA GLY A 243 11.47 -6.97 0.12
C GLY A 243 12.67 -6.18 0.64
N THR A 244 12.47 -5.38 1.69
CA THR A 244 13.55 -4.60 2.31
C THR A 244 14.56 -5.51 3.03
N ALA A 245 14.11 -6.56 3.72
CA ALA A 245 15.02 -7.53 4.35
C ALA A 245 15.87 -8.27 3.30
N SER A 246 15.25 -8.67 2.18
CA SER A 246 15.96 -9.26 1.04
C SER A 246 16.99 -8.30 0.44
N LEU A 247 16.64 -7.03 0.30
CA LEU A 247 17.52 -5.99 -0.20
C LEU A 247 18.75 -5.80 0.72
N ILE A 248 18.52 -5.63 2.02
CA ILE A 248 19.61 -5.46 2.99
C ILE A 248 20.51 -6.70 3.00
N THR A 249 19.94 -7.90 2.97
CA THR A 249 20.73 -9.14 2.97
C THR A 249 21.60 -9.23 1.71
N ASN A 250 21.05 -8.98 0.54
CA ASN A 250 21.77 -9.17 -0.73
C ASN A 250 22.70 -8.02 -1.08
N ASP A 251 22.32 -6.77 -0.84
CA ASP A 251 23.03 -5.60 -1.37
C ASP A 251 23.91 -4.91 -0.33
N LEU A 252 23.65 -5.15 0.98
CA LEU A 252 24.46 -4.59 2.05
C LEU A 252 25.23 -5.67 2.82
N TYR A 253 24.54 -6.66 3.41
CA TYR A 253 25.18 -7.66 4.29
C TYR A 253 26.23 -8.51 3.54
N HIS A 254 25.86 -9.16 2.44
CA HIS A 254 26.81 -10.01 1.69
C HIS A 254 27.97 -9.22 1.12
N ARG A 255 27.75 -7.99 0.77
CA ARG A 255 28.77 -7.13 0.21
C ARG A 255 29.81 -6.69 1.22
N PHE A 256 29.40 -6.24 2.40
CA PHE A 256 30.34 -5.73 3.40
C PHE A 256 31.03 -6.84 4.19
N ARG A 257 30.41 -8.01 4.30
CA ARG A 257 30.95 -9.11 5.10
C ARG A 257 31.76 -10.13 4.30
N HIS A 258 31.81 -10.05 2.97
CA HIS A 258 32.47 -11.03 2.08
C HIS A 258 32.12 -12.48 2.44
N SER A 259 30.95 -12.73 3.02
CA SER A 259 30.51 -14.02 3.51
C SER A 259 30.11 -14.94 2.36
N LYS A 260 30.50 -16.20 2.42
CA LYS A 260 30.00 -17.21 1.47
C LYS A 260 28.47 -17.30 1.62
N LYS A 261 27.77 -17.23 0.48
CA LYS A 261 26.31 -17.39 0.42
C LYS A 261 25.95 -18.78 0.95
N SER A 262 25.25 -18.84 2.07
CA SER A 262 24.66 -20.05 2.62
C SER A 262 23.18 -19.77 2.82
N LYS A 263 22.32 -20.57 2.18
CA LYS A 263 20.85 -20.40 2.28
C LYS A 263 20.36 -20.34 3.73
N GLU A 264 20.95 -21.11 4.60
CA GLU A 264 20.57 -21.20 6.02
C GLU A 264 20.95 -19.91 6.77
N ASN A 265 22.15 -19.39 6.55
CA ASN A 265 22.61 -18.14 7.15
C ASN A 265 21.82 -16.96 6.62
N ASP A 266 21.48 -16.94 5.34
CA ASP A 266 20.71 -15.86 4.70
C ASP A 266 19.30 -15.76 5.28
N LEU A 267 18.65 -16.91 5.55
CA LEU A 267 17.35 -16.95 6.21
C LEU A 267 17.42 -16.39 7.64
N ILE A 268 18.42 -16.77 8.41
CA ILE A 268 18.60 -16.27 9.79
C ILE A 268 18.86 -14.76 9.78
N VAL A 269 19.76 -14.30 8.93
CA VAL A 269 20.06 -12.88 8.78
C VAL A 269 18.83 -12.09 8.34
N GLY A 270 18.10 -12.59 7.33
CA GLY A 270 16.86 -11.98 6.84
C GLY A 270 15.81 -11.84 7.95
N ARG A 271 15.63 -12.87 8.79
CA ARG A 271 14.71 -12.83 9.94
C ARG A 271 15.10 -11.76 10.96
N TRP A 272 16.38 -11.65 11.32
CA TRP A 272 16.85 -10.61 12.23
C TRP A 272 16.69 -9.20 11.64
N ILE A 273 16.97 -9.04 10.35
CA ILE A 273 16.75 -7.77 9.66
C ILE A 273 15.26 -7.41 9.68
N THR A 274 14.36 -8.37 9.45
CA THR A 274 12.91 -8.14 9.54
C THR A 274 12.48 -7.67 10.93
N VAL A 275 13.03 -8.27 12.00
CA VAL A 275 12.79 -7.82 13.40
C VAL A 275 13.21 -6.36 13.58
N ILE A 276 14.40 -6.00 13.12
CA ILE A 276 14.93 -4.63 13.22
C ILE A 276 14.06 -3.66 12.44
N LEU A 277 13.70 -4.01 11.20
CA LEU A 277 12.83 -3.18 10.35
C LEU A 277 11.44 -2.99 10.97
N SER A 278 10.88 -4.03 11.60
CA SER A 278 9.59 -3.94 12.30
C SER A 278 9.67 -2.97 13.48
N PHE A 279 10.76 -2.95 14.20
CA PHE A 279 10.99 -1.99 15.28
C PHE A 279 11.06 -0.55 14.74
N PHE A 280 11.82 -0.32 13.66
CA PHE A 280 11.89 0.99 13.01
C PHE A 280 10.52 1.44 12.47
N MET A 281 9.74 0.54 11.90
CA MET A 281 8.39 0.80 11.44
C MET A 281 7.48 1.32 12.58
N VAL A 282 7.58 0.72 13.77
CA VAL A 282 6.84 1.19 14.96
C VAL A 282 7.29 2.58 15.39
N ILE A 283 8.61 2.83 15.45
CA ILE A 283 9.14 4.15 15.82
C ILE A 283 8.60 5.22 14.87
N ILE A 284 8.64 4.97 13.56
CA ILE A 284 8.14 5.92 12.55
C ILE A 284 6.63 6.12 12.66
N ALA A 285 5.89 5.08 13.00
CA ALA A 285 4.44 5.18 13.16
C ALA A 285 3.99 5.92 14.44
N LEU A 286 4.87 6.02 15.45
CA LEU A 286 4.62 6.70 16.72
C LEU A 286 5.09 8.16 16.73
N GLY A 287 6.02 8.55 15.85
CA GLY A 287 6.63 9.88 15.76
C GLY A 287 6.04 10.76 14.71
#